data_f2f8754d2ee28a8c7dd3fadc9df7507b
#
_entry.id   f2f8754d2ee28a8c7dd3fadc9df7507b
#
_cell.length_a   1.000
_cell.length_b   1.000
_cell.length_c   1.000
_cell.angle_alpha   90.00
_cell.angle_beta   90.00
_cell.angle_gamma   90.00
#
_symmetry.space_group_name_H-M   'P 1'
#
loop_
_entity.id
_entity.type
_entity.pdbx_description
1 polymer ?
#
loop_
_entity_poly.entity_id
_entity_poly.type
_entity_poly.pdbx_seq_one_letter_code
_entity_poly.pdbx_strand_id
1 'polypeptide(L)'
;MLSLQRLEVGPWPVNCYVLRCPASGVVAIVDPGDGAADILKAVGSAPVACILLTHGHPDHTGALSELRCETASPVGIHPADAEAWGVEADFPLVDGMQVEVGRSLVTVFCLPGHTPGSVCLRLNGQALVGDAIFPGGPGHTLTPKDFRLSVTSLGVTVFGWPDAVELYPGHGPHTTVGAERRAFERFLAEDHPAGLCGDITW
;
A
#
# COMPACT_ATOMS: atom_id res chain seq x y z
N MET A 1 19.43 -0.60 2.13
CA MET A 1 18.03 -1.08 2.33
C MET A 1 17.28 0.04 3.02
N LEU A 2 16.08 0.39 2.59
CA LEU A 2 15.22 1.38 3.28
C LEU A 2 14.87 0.88 4.68
N SER A 3 14.88 1.76 5.67
CA SER A 3 14.23 1.50 6.94
C SER A 3 12.78 1.96 6.88
N LEU A 4 11.90 1.21 7.53
CA LEU A 4 10.47 1.43 7.57
C LEU A 4 10.07 1.82 8.99
N GLN A 5 9.39 2.96 9.13
CA GLN A 5 8.74 3.39 10.37
C GLN A 5 7.23 3.44 10.13
N ARG A 6 6.46 2.73 10.93
CA ARG A 6 4.99 2.77 10.93
C ARG A 6 4.50 3.79 11.94
N LEU A 7 3.53 4.57 11.52
CA LEU A 7 2.74 5.48 12.36
C LEU A 7 1.28 5.09 12.18
N GLU A 8 0.59 4.86 13.28
CA GLU A 8 -0.86 4.67 13.26
C GLU A 8 -1.53 6.03 13.42
N VAL A 9 -2.30 6.45 12.42
CA VAL A 9 -2.85 7.80 12.33
C VAL A 9 -4.37 7.79 12.15
N GLY A 10 -5.01 8.87 12.61
CA GLY A 10 -6.44 9.09 12.42
C GLY A 10 -7.37 8.31 13.36
N PRO A 11 -8.68 8.64 13.30
CA PRO A 11 -9.70 7.99 14.12
C PRO A 11 -10.03 6.57 13.61
N TRP A 12 -9.79 6.29 12.34
CA TRP A 12 -9.80 4.95 11.75
C TRP A 12 -8.34 4.56 11.52
N PRO A 13 -7.75 3.81 12.48
CA PRO A 13 -6.31 3.63 12.54
C PRO A 13 -5.71 3.16 11.21
N VAL A 14 -5.12 4.10 10.45
CA VAL A 14 -4.41 3.84 9.20
C VAL A 14 -2.93 3.75 9.49
N ASN A 15 -2.27 2.85 8.85
CA ASN A 15 -0.82 2.71 8.87
C ASN A 15 -0.18 3.65 7.83
N CYS A 16 0.23 4.83 8.25
CA CYS A 16 1.14 5.67 7.48
C CYS A 16 2.58 5.15 7.65
N TYR A 17 3.33 5.10 6.57
CA TYR A 17 4.72 4.64 6.61
C TYR A 17 5.70 5.73 6.18
N VAL A 18 6.77 5.88 6.95
CA VAL A 18 7.93 6.71 6.57
C VAL A 18 9.07 5.78 6.17
N LEU A 19 9.39 5.78 4.89
CA LEU A 19 10.51 5.04 4.32
C LEU A 19 11.76 5.92 4.33
N ARG A 20 12.83 5.51 4.96
CA ARG A 20 14.07 6.30 5.03
C ARG A 20 15.24 5.58 4.38
N CYS A 21 15.95 6.27 3.49
CA CYS A 21 17.20 5.79 2.93
C CYS A 21 18.35 6.05 3.92
N PRO A 22 18.97 5.02 4.53
CA PRO A 22 20.04 5.24 5.51
C PRO A 22 21.28 5.89 4.92
N ALA A 23 21.52 5.70 3.61
CA ALA A 23 22.70 6.21 2.93
C ALA A 23 22.64 7.72 2.59
N SER A 24 21.43 8.30 2.50
CA SER A 24 21.23 9.71 2.13
C SER A 24 20.39 10.50 3.12
N GLY A 25 19.69 9.83 4.05
CA GLY A 25 18.71 10.43 4.95
C GLY A 25 17.37 10.80 4.29
N VAL A 26 17.28 10.73 2.95
CA VAL A 26 16.05 11.04 2.19
C VAL A 26 14.93 10.09 2.58
N VAL A 27 13.70 10.60 2.64
CA VAL A 27 12.50 9.82 3.00
C VAL A 27 11.46 9.85 1.90
N ALA A 28 10.55 8.87 1.92
CA ALA A 28 9.25 8.93 1.28
C ALA A 28 8.16 8.70 2.34
N ILE A 29 7.01 9.34 2.17
CA ILE A 29 5.82 9.15 3.01
C ILE A 29 4.84 8.28 2.22
N VAL A 30 4.22 7.30 2.87
CA VAL A 30 3.23 6.40 2.22
C VAL A 30 1.95 6.44 3.03
N ASP A 31 0.83 6.62 2.33
CA ASP A 31 -0.53 6.64 2.87
C ASP A 31 -0.71 7.58 4.08
N PRO A 32 -0.54 8.90 3.89
CA PRO A 32 -0.71 9.87 4.97
C PRO A 32 -2.21 10.11 5.25
N GLY A 33 -2.83 9.20 5.98
CA GLY A 33 -4.28 9.20 6.21
C GLY A 33 -4.77 10.33 7.09
N ASP A 34 -3.98 10.74 8.09
CA ASP A 34 -4.32 11.82 9.04
C ASP A 34 -3.04 12.24 9.80
N GLY A 35 -3.16 13.22 10.72
CA GLY A 35 -2.10 13.56 11.67
C GLY A 35 -0.82 14.10 11.02
N ALA A 36 -0.93 15.02 10.06
CA ALA A 36 0.21 15.61 9.34
C ALA A 36 1.35 16.05 10.28
N ALA A 37 1.01 16.65 11.44
CA ALA A 37 1.99 17.11 12.40
C ALA A 37 2.85 15.96 12.99
N ASP A 38 2.25 14.80 13.28
CA ASP A 38 2.97 13.63 13.79
C ASP A 38 3.82 12.99 12.70
N ILE A 39 3.32 12.97 11.46
CA ILE A 39 4.07 12.51 10.29
C ILE A 39 5.29 13.41 10.05
N LEU A 40 5.12 14.74 10.05
CA LEU A 40 6.22 15.71 9.92
C LEU A 40 7.24 15.57 11.05
N LYS A 41 6.78 15.32 12.28
CA LYS A 41 7.68 15.04 13.41
C LYS A 41 8.51 13.77 13.20
N ALA A 42 7.95 12.72 12.65
CA ALA A 42 8.66 11.48 12.32
C ALA A 42 9.65 11.67 11.14
N VAL A 43 9.28 12.47 10.15
CA VAL A 43 10.16 12.89 9.05
C VAL A 43 11.34 13.72 9.58
N GLY A 44 11.08 14.62 10.52
CA GLY A 44 12.07 15.56 11.06
C GLY A 44 12.58 16.53 9.98
N SER A 45 13.88 16.76 9.95
CA SER A 45 14.52 17.63 8.95
C SER A 45 14.95 16.89 7.67
N ALA A 46 14.51 15.66 7.46
CA ALA A 46 14.90 14.88 6.29
C ALA A 46 14.24 15.44 5.02
N PRO A 47 14.96 15.49 3.88
CA PRO A 47 14.33 15.78 2.60
C PRO A 47 13.31 14.70 2.24
N VAL A 48 12.09 15.10 1.87
CA VAL A 48 11.04 14.21 1.40
C VAL A 48 11.14 14.11 -0.12
N ALA A 49 11.42 12.91 -0.64
CA ALA A 49 11.54 12.68 -2.08
C ALA A 49 10.17 12.69 -2.77
N CYS A 50 9.18 12.05 -2.14
CA CYS A 50 7.82 11.93 -2.66
C CYS A 50 6.85 11.47 -1.57
N ILE A 51 5.54 11.64 -1.86
CA ILE A 51 4.43 11.03 -1.15
C ILE A 51 3.84 9.97 -2.08
N LEU A 52 3.70 8.74 -1.62
CA LEU A 52 3.20 7.61 -2.38
C LEU A 52 1.87 7.14 -1.80
N LEU A 53 0.89 6.89 -2.63
CA LEU A 53 -0.42 6.39 -2.20
C LEU A 53 -0.62 4.98 -2.75
N THR A 54 -0.90 4.03 -1.86
CA THR A 54 -1.23 2.66 -2.27
C THR A 54 -2.57 2.61 -2.98
N HIS A 55 -3.50 3.49 -2.61
CA HIS A 55 -4.81 3.68 -3.23
C HIS A 55 -5.42 5.03 -2.81
N GLY A 56 -6.60 5.36 -3.34
CA GLY A 56 -7.18 6.70 -3.22
C GLY A 56 -8.18 6.91 -2.09
N HIS A 57 -8.44 5.95 -1.20
CA HIS A 57 -9.44 6.13 -0.15
C HIS A 57 -9.13 7.31 0.78
N PRO A 58 -10.16 8.02 1.26
CA PRO A 58 -9.98 9.24 2.06
C PRO A 58 -9.18 9.06 3.35
N ASP A 59 -9.29 7.90 3.98
CA ASP A 59 -8.54 7.57 5.19
C ASP A 59 -7.05 7.31 4.93
N HIS A 60 -6.62 7.10 3.67
CA HIS A 60 -5.22 7.04 3.25
C HIS A 60 -4.66 8.38 2.73
N THR A 61 -5.53 9.36 2.50
CA THR A 61 -5.16 10.62 1.85
C THR A 61 -5.46 11.88 2.67
N GLY A 62 -6.03 11.74 3.87
CA GLY A 62 -6.56 12.86 4.65
C GLY A 62 -5.55 13.96 4.99
N ALA A 63 -4.28 13.62 5.26
CA ALA A 63 -3.21 14.58 5.50
C ALA A 63 -2.42 14.98 4.24
N LEU A 64 -2.77 14.44 3.05
CA LEU A 64 -2.01 14.63 1.82
C LEU A 64 -1.81 16.11 1.45
N SER A 65 -2.88 16.90 1.48
CA SER A 65 -2.84 18.31 1.08
C SER A 65 -1.92 19.13 1.97
N GLU A 66 -1.98 18.91 3.30
CA GLU A 66 -1.12 19.61 4.26
C GLU A 66 0.35 19.20 4.06
N LEU A 67 0.64 17.90 3.96
CA LEU A 67 1.99 17.41 3.76
C LEU A 67 2.59 17.84 2.43
N ARG A 68 1.79 17.88 1.36
CA ARG A 68 2.22 18.40 0.06
C ARG A 68 2.61 19.87 0.16
N CYS A 69 1.84 20.68 0.90
CA CYS A 69 2.15 22.10 1.12
C CYS A 69 3.45 22.27 1.93
N GLU A 70 3.60 21.53 3.03
CA GLU A 70 4.73 21.68 3.95
C GLU A 70 6.06 21.13 3.38
N THR A 71 5.99 20.06 2.57
CA THR A 71 7.20 19.40 2.05
C THR A 71 7.52 19.77 0.61
N ALA A 72 6.60 20.38 -0.13
CA ALA A 72 6.66 20.64 -1.56
C ALA A 72 7.01 19.37 -2.38
N SER A 73 6.62 18.19 -1.89
CA SER A 73 7.00 16.90 -2.47
C SER A 73 6.00 16.42 -3.51
N PRO A 74 6.47 15.79 -4.60
CA PRO A 74 5.58 15.22 -5.62
C PRO A 74 4.79 14.03 -5.08
N VAL A 75 3.57 13.87 -5.58
CA VAL A 75 2.62 12.82 -5.21
C VAL A 75 2.52 11.78 -6.33
N GLY A 76 2.69 10.50 -5.96
CA GLY A 76 2.48 9.36 -6.83
C GLY A 76 1.27 8.53 -6.41
N ILE A 77 0.40 8.23 -7.37
CA ILE A 77 -0.76 7.33 -7.21
C ILE A 77 -1.06 6.67 -8.56
N HIS A 78 -1.75 5.53 -8.55
CA HIS A 78 -2.21 4.90 -9.79
C HIS A 78 -3.29 5.78 -10.48
N PRO A 79 -3.22 5.95 -11.83
CA PRO A 79 -4.14 6.85 -12.55
C PRO A 79 -5.62 6.55 -12.32
N ALA A 80 -6.01 5.27 -12.25
CA ALA A 80 -7.41 4.89 -12.00
C ALA A 80 -7.92 5.39 -10.64
N ASP A 81 -7.07 5.39 -9.63
CA ASP A 81 -7.43 5.87 -8.30
C ASP A 81 -7.34 7.40 -8.20
N ALA A 82 -6.38 8.01 -8.90
CA ALA A 82 -6.33 9.47 -9.03
C ALA A 82 -7.64 10.03 -9.62
N GLU A 83 -8.15 9.40 -10.68
CA GLU A 83 -9.42 9.75 -11.31
C GLU A 83 -10.62 9.48 -10.38
N ALA A 84 -10.69 8.29 -9.78
CA ALA A 84 -11.84 7.86 -8.98
C ALA A 84 -12.05 8.70 -7.71
N TRP A 85 -10.99 9.18 -7.08
CA TRP A 85 -11.04 9.97 -5.84
C TRP A 85 -10.61 11.43 -6.00
N GLY A 86 -10.33 11.89 -7.22
CA GLY A 86 -9.96 13.28 -7.48
C GLY A 86 -8.64 13.69 -6.86
N VAL A 87 -7.68 12.77 -6.75
CA VAL A 87 -6.36 13.05 -6.21
C VAL A 87 -5.48 13.66 -7.29
N GLU A 88 -4.94 14.86 -7.03
CA GLU A 88 -3.96 15.48 -7.91
C GLU A 88 -2.60 14.80 -7.76
N ALA A 89 -2.19 14.07 -8.80
CA ALA A 89 -0.92 13.35 -8.87
C ALA A 89 0.10 14.08 -9.74
N ASP A 90 1.37 14.04 -9.33
CA ASP A 90 2.49 14.58 -10.12
C ASP A 90 3.10 13.52 -11.04
N PHE A 91 2.96 12.23 -10.66
CA PHE A 91 3.42 11.11 -11.47
C PHE A 91 2.57 9.84 -11.23
N PRO A 92 2.38 9.00 -12.26
CA PRO A 92 1.60 7.78 -12.14
C PRO A 92 2.41 6.67 -11.44
N LEU A 93 1.78 5.88 -10.58
CA LEU A 93 2.30 4.60 -10.13
C LEU A 93 1.73 3.49 -11.03
N VAL A 94 2.59 2.83 -11.80
CA VAL A 94 2.20 1.76 -12.72
C VAL A 94 3.03 0.50 -12.47
N ASP A 95 2.53 -0.63 -12.91
CA ASP A 95 3.16 -1.93 -12.67
C ASP A 95 4.60 -1.98 -13.19
N GLY A 96 5.51 -2.51 -12.37
CA GLY A 96 6.93 -2.61 -12.67
C GLY A 96 7.72 -1.29 -12.55
N MET A 97 7.08 -0.16 -12.29
CA MET A 97 7.77 1.12 -12.10
C MET A 97 8.69 1.07 -10.88
N GLN A 98 9.82 1.74 -10.97
CA GLN A 98 10.73 1.95 -9.86
C GLN A 98 10.73 3.42 -9.44
N VAL A 99 10.49 3.66 -8.14
CA VAL A 99 10.53 4.99 -7.53
C VAL A 99 11.81 5.12 -6.70
N GLU A 100 12.54 6.19 -6.92
CA GLU A 100 13.78 6.47 -6.18
C GLU A 100 13.47 7.13 -4.83
N VAL A 101 14.02 6.56 -3.75
CA VAL A 101 14.03 7.16 -2.42
C VAL A 101 15.50 7.28 -1.97
N GLY A 102 16.10 8.42 -2.26
CA GLY A 102 17.53 8.62 -2.08
C GLY A 102 18.36 7.69 -2.98
N ARG A 103 19.09 6.74 -2.38
CA ARG A 103 19.89 5.74 -3.11
C ARG A 103 19.23 4.37 -3.16
N SER A 104 17.96 4.29 -2.83
CA SER A 104 17.20 3.04 -2.80
C SER A 104 16.05 3.12 -3.78
N LEU A 105 15.61 1.95 -4.25
CA LEU A 105 14.48 1.82 -5.17
C LEU A 105 13.31 1.12 -4.47
N VAL A 106 12.12 1.59 -4.76
CA VAL A 106 10.82 0.97 -4.43
C VAL A 106 10.21 0.51 -5.73
N THR A 107 9.84 -0.76 -5.85
CA THR A 107 9.18 -1.30 -7.05
C THR A 107 7.67 -1.33 -6.83
N VAL A 108 6.93 -0.79 -7.78
CA VAL A 108 5.47 -0.77 -7.79
C VAL A 108 4.93 -2.04 -8.42
N PHE A 109 3.93 -2.66 -7.78
CA PHE A 109 3.12 -3.75 -8.34
C PHE A 109 1.65 -3.40 -8.26
N CYS A 110 0.91 -3.54 -9.35
CA CYS A 110 -0.54 -3.32 -9.33
C CYS A 110 -1.27 -4.52 -8.71
N LEU A 111 -2.11 -4.25 -7.73
CA LEU A 111 -2.94 -5.23 -7.02
C LEU A 111 -4.42 -4.81 -7.05
N PRO A 112 -5.02 -4.67 -8.25
CA PRO A 112 -6.41 -4.21 -8.36
C PRO A 112 -7.38 -5.19 -7.72
N GLY A 113 -8.47 -4.66 -7.16
CA GLY A 113 -9.56 -5.43 -6.54
C GLY A 113 -10.21 -4.66 -5.40
N HIS A 114 -9.48 -4.30 -4.34
CA HIS A 114 -9.98 -3.40 -3.30
C HIS A 114 -10.35 -2.04 -3.92
N THR A 115 -9.44 -1.47 -4.69
CA THR A 115 -9.71 -0.38 -5.63
C THR A 115 -9.21 -0.74 -7.03
N PRO A 116 -9.68 -0.05 -8.09
CA PRO A 116 -9.18 -0.27 -9.45
C PRO A 116 -7.69 0.00 -9.61
N GLY A 117 -7.16 0.96 -8.83
CA GLY A 117 -5.78 1.41 -8.89
C GLY A 117 -4.94 1.00 -7.67
N SER A 118 -5.36 0.04 -6.87
CA SER A 118 -4.55 -0.44 -5.75
C SER A 118 -3.17 -0.88 -6.21
N VAL A 119 -2.13 -0.39 -5.53
CA VAL A 119 -0.74 -0.78 -5.76
C VAL A 119 -0.06 -1.26 -4.48
N CYS A 120 0.93 -2.09 -4.64
CA CYS A 120 1.87 -2.48 -3.61
C CYS A 120 3.24 -1.85 -3.89
N LEU A 121 3.92 -1.44 -2.85
CA LEU A 121 5.25 -0.85 -2.86
C LEU A 121 6.26 -1.85 -2.29
N ARG A 122 6.98 -2.54 -3.18
CA ARG A 122 7.94 -3.58 -2.82
C ARG A 122 9.29 -2.99 -2.47
N LEU A 123 9.72 -3.28 -1.26
CA LEU A 123 11.08 -3.05 -0.76
C LEU A 123 11.74 -4.42 -0.65
N ASN A 124 12.95 -4.63 -0.91
CA ASN A 124 13.66 -5.91 -0.80
C ASN A 124 12.86 -7.08 -0.15
N GLY A 125 12.98 -7.30 1.16
CA GLY A 125 12.24 -8.32 1.93
C GLY A 125 10.87 -7.88 2.46
N GLN A 126 10.39 -6.67 2.13
CA GLN A 126 9.18 -6.04 2.67
C GLN A 126 8.28 -5.52 1.55
N ALA A 127 6.98 -5.46 1.78
CA ALA A 127 6.01 -4.91 0.84
C ALA A 127 4.93 -4.13 1.60
N LEU A 128 4.71 -2.86 1.26
CA LEU A 128 3.57 -2.08 1.70
C LEU A 128 2.42 -2.40 0.75
N VAL A 129 1.43 -3.12 1.25
CA VAL A 129 0.38 -3.72 0.40
C VAL A 129 -0.93 -2.94 0.39
N GLY A 130 -0.97 -1.80 1.10
CA GLY A 130 -2.22 -1.07 1.29
C GLY A 130 -3.32 -1.99 1.77
N ASP A 131 -4.50 -1.82 1.24
CA ASP A 131 -5.68 -2.61 1.59
C ASP A 131 -5.93 -3.79 0.62
N ALA A 132 -4.88 -4.25 -0.09
CA ALA A 132 -5.02 -5.41 -0.97
C ALA A 132 -5.09 -6.73 -0.21
N ILE A 133 -4.33 -6.87 0.91
CA ILE A 133 -4.27 -8.08 1.72
C ILE A 133 -3.98 -7.75 3.18
N PHE A 134 -4.66 -8.44 4.08
CA PHE A 134 -4.52 -8.38 5.53
C PHE A 134 -4.22 -9.76 6.12
N PRO A 135 -3.82 -9.85 7.38
CA PRO A 135 -3.82 -11.14 8.07
C PRO A 135 -5.19 -11.81 7.99
N GLY A 136 -5.26 -12.98 7.34
CA GLY A 136 -6.47 -13.79 7.24
C GLY A 136 -7.38 -13.50 6.05
N GLY A 137 -7.04 -12.59 5.11
CA GLY A 137 -7.89 -12.36 3.96
C GLY A 137 -7.48 -11.23 3.03
N PRO A 138 -8.12 -11.11 1.86
CA PRO A 138 -7.97 -9.94 0.99
C PRO A 138 -8.70 -8.74 1.59
N GLY A 139 -8.40 -7.55 1.08
CA GLY A 139 -9.18 -6.35 1.38
C GLY A 139 -10.62 -6.43 0.86
N HIS A 140 -11.46 -5.59 1.46
CA HIS A 140 -12.87 -5.48 1.05
C HIS A 140 -13.01 -5.25 -0.46
N THR A 141 -14.01 -5.88 -1.06
CA THR A 141 -14.31 -5.70 -2.50
C THR A 141 -15.79 -5.41 -2.71
N LEU A 142 -16.11 -4.49 -3.62
CA LEU A 142 -17.49 -4.04 -3.83
C LEU A 142 -18.30 -5.01 -4.69
N THR A 143 -17.65 -5.72 -5.62
CA THR A 143 -18.34 -6.63 -6.54
C THR A 143 -17.62 -7.98 -6.65
N PRO A 144 -18.35 -9.03 -7.09
CA PRO A 144 -17.72 -10.33 -7.36
C PRO A 144 -16.63 -10.29 -8.45
N LYS A 145 -16.71 -9.31 -9.35
CA LYS A 145 -15.66 -9.08 -10.36
C LYS A 145 -14.38 -8.57 -9.69
N ASP A 146 -14.50 -7.59 -8.79
CA ASP A 146 -13.37 -7.01 -8.09
C ASP A 146 -12.72 -8.03 -7.15
N PHE A 147 -13.55 -8.86 -6.49
CA PHE A 147 -13.04 -9.95 -5.66
C PHE A 147 -12.20 -10.95 -6.47
N ARG A 148 -12.70 -11.41 -7.63
CA ARG A 148 -11.94 -12.30 -8.51
C ARG A 148 -10.64 -11.65 -9.00
N LEU A 149 -10.68 -10.35 -9.28
CA LEU A 149 -9.51 -9.59 -9.69
C LEU A 149 -8.48 -9.51 -8.55
N SER A 150 -8.92 -9.23 -7.32
CA SER A 150 -8.08 -9.23 -6.12
C SER A 150 -7.40 -10.58 -5.91
N VAL A 151 -8.18 -11.67 -5.88
CA VAL A 151 -7.63 -13.03 -5.69
C VAL A 151 -6.63 -13.39 -6.79
N THR A 152 -6.91 -13.02 -8.04
CA THR A 152 -6.01 -13.28 -9.17
C THR A 152 -4.72 -12.49 -9.05
N SER A 153 -4.80 -11.20 -8.78
CA SER A 153 -3.62 -10.33 -8.66
C SER A 153 -2.74 -10.72 -7.47
N LEU A 154 -3.35 -11.06 -6.33
CA LEU A 154 -2.63 -11.58 -5.16
C LEU A 154 -1.92 -12.90 -5.48
N GLY A 155 -2.62 -13.84 -6.14
CA GLY A 155 -2.06 -15.14 -6.52
C GLY A 155 -0.86 -15.03 -7.43
N VAL A 156 -0.95 -14.19 -8.46
CA VAL A 156 0.15 -14.01 -9.44
C VAL A 156 1.31 -13.22 -8.84
N THR A 157 1.04 -12.21 -8.02
CA THR A 157 2.06 -11.28 -7.53
C THR A 157 2.54 -11.67 -6.13
N VAL A 158 1.70 -11.47 -5.11
CA VAL A 158 2.10 -11.61 -3.70
C VAL A 158 2.47 -13.05 -3.35
N PHE A 159 1.63 -14.02 -3.73
CA PHE A 159 1.90 -15.43 -3.48
C PHE A 159 2.93 -16.05 -4.42
N GLY A 160 3.42 -15.30 -5.41
CA GLY A 160 4.64 -15.62 -6.17
C GLY A 160 5.94 -15.28 -5.43
N TRP A 161 5.89 -14.51 -4.35
CA TRP A 161 7.07 -14.12 -3.57
C TRP A 161 7.47 -15.18 -2.55
N PRO A 162 8.75 -15.14 -2.06
CA PRO A 162 9.20 -16.02 -0.97
C PRO A 162 8.40 -15.83 0.32
N ASP A 163 8.23 -16.90 1.08
CA ASP A 163 7.46 -16.93 2.34
C ASP A 163 7.96 -15.94 3.41
N ALA A 164 9.25 -15.62 3.38
CA ALA A 164 9.87 -14.67 4.32
C ALA A 164 9.56 -13.20 4.04
N VAL A 165 8.84 -12.88 2.94
CA VAL A 165 8.47 -11.50 2.63
C VAL A 165 7.42 -11.02 3.63
N GLU A 166 7.72 -9.92 4.29
CA GLU A 166 6.82 -9.24 5.21
C GLU A 166 5.84 -8.36 4.45
N LEU A 167 4.54 -8.46 4.79
CA LEU A 167 3.44 -7.71 4.20
C LEU A 167 2.91 -6.69 5.22
N TYR A 168 3.01 -5.43 4.89
CA TYR A 168 2.59 -4.30 5.71
C TYR A 168 1.30 -3.69 5.14
N PRO A 169 0.13 -3.98 5.74
CA PRO A 169 -1.16 -3.50 5.24
C PRO A 169 -1.43 -2.05 5.64
N GLY A 170 -2.47 -1.46 5.05
CA GLY A 170 -2.96 -0.13 5.38
C GLY A 170 -3.58 -0.02 6.77
N HIS A 171 -4.05 -1.14 7.36
CA HIS A 171 -4.61 -1.19 8.71
C HIS A 171 -4.08 -2.39 9.49
N GLY A 172 -4.00 -2.24 10.83
CA GLY A 172 -3.68 -3.33 11.74
C GLY A 172 -2.24 -3.86 11.65
N PRO A 173 -2.00 -5.11 12.09
CA PRO A 173 -0.66 -5.67 12.14
C PRO A 173 -0.17 -6.16 10.77
N HIS A 174 1.16 -6.27 10.62
CA HIS A 174 1.79 -6.91 9.48
C HIS A 174 1.65 -8.44 9.55
N THR A 175 1.84 -9.08 8.41
CA THR A 175 1.91 -10.53 8.24
C THR A 175 3.09 -10.91 7.33
N THR A 176 3.17 -12.16 6.90
CA THR A 176 4.14 -12.63 5.91
C THR A 176 3.44 -13.42 4.81
N VAL A 177 4.06 -13.49 3.62
CA VAL A 177 3.56 -14.35 2.54
C VAL A 177 3.38 -15.80 3.03
N GLY A 178 4.33 -16.33 3.78
CA GLY A 178 4.27 -17.70 4.29
C GLY A 178 3.18 -17.94 5.33
N ALA A 179 2.83 -16.94 6.14
CA ALA A 179 1.74 -17.05 7.11
C ALA A 179 0.38 -17.18 6.41
N GLU A 180 0.19 -16.43 5.32
CA GLU A 180 -1.07 -16.38 4.56
C GLU A 180 -1.20 -17.49 3.50
N ARG A 181 -0.10 -17.98 2.95
CA ARG A 181 -0.07 -18.90 1.80
C ARG A 181 -0.96 -20.13 1.96
N ARG A 182 -0.86 -20.83 3.09
CA ARG A 182 -1.62 -22.08 3.30
C ARG A 182 -3.13 -21.84 3.35
N ALA A 183 -3.55 -20.72 3.92
CA ALA A 183 -4.96 -20.35 3.98
C ALA A 183 -5.46 -19.96 2.60
N PHE A 184 -4.70 -19.16 1.86
CA PHE A 184 -5.00 -18.78 0.48
C PHE A 184 -5.10 -20.00 -0.46
N GLU A 185 -4.15 -20.96 -0.39
CA GLU A 185 -4.17 -22.18 -1.21
C GLU A 185 -5.38 -23.07 -0.92
N ARG A 186 -5.79 -23.18 0.36
CA ARG A 186 -7.03 -23.90 0.74
C ARG A 186 -8.26 -23.18 0.18
N PHE A 187 -8.30 -21.86 0.35
CA PHE A 187 -9.39 -21.05 -0.20
C PHE A 187 -9.55 -21.26 -1.71
N LEU A 188 -8.47 -21.28 -2.47
CA LEU A 188 -8.51 -21.53 -3.92
C LEU A 188 -8.96 -22.94 -4.30
N ALA A 189 -8.80 -23.93 -3.42
CA ALA A 189 -9.19 -25.32 -3.66
C ALA A 189 -10.66 -25.61 -3.33
N GLU A 190 -11.37 -24.68 -2.71
CA GLU A 190 -12.76 -24.79 -2.32
C GLU A 190 -13.68 -24.17 -3.37
N ASP A 191 -14.93 -24.70 -3.46
CA ASP A 191 -15.98 -24.10 -4.27
C ASP A 191 -16.59 -22.90 -3.57
N HIS A 192 -16.62 -21.75 -4.24
CA HIS A 192 -17.19 -20.53 -3.70
C HIS A 192 -18.42 -20.06 -4.49
N PRO A 193 -19.39 -19.40 -3.82
CA PRO A 193 -20.52 -18.78 -4.52
C PRO A 193 -20.06 -17.79 -5.59
N ALA A 194 -20.69 -17.81 -6.77
CA ALA A 194 -20.35 -16.89 -7.87
C ALA A 194 -20.50 -15.39 -7.50
N GLY A 195 -21.32 -15.10 -6.47
CA GLY A 195 -21.55 -13.76 -5.96
C GLY A 195 -20.63 -13.32 -4.81
N LEU A 196 -19.55 -14.07 -4.51
CA LEU A 196 -18.65 -13.76 -3.40
C LEU A 196 -17.93 -12.43 -3.57
N CYS A 197 -18.08 -11.53 -2.61
CA CYS A 197 -17.41 -10.23 -2.47
C CYS A 197 -17.66 -9.69 -1.05
N GLY A 198 -17.11 -8.52 -0.73
CA GLY A 198 -17.20 -7.90 0.58
C GLY A 198 -15.97 -8.23 1.45
N ASP A 199 -16.20 -8.37 2.76
CA ASP A 199 -15.17 -8.74 3.73
C ASP A 199 -15.06 -10.27 3.76
N ILE A 200 -14.03 -10.79 3.10
CA ILE A 200 -13.79 -12.22 2.96
C ILE A 200 -12.57 -12.63 3.77
N THR A 201 -12.65 -13.79 4.41
CA THR A 201 -11.50 -14.43 5.09
C THR A 201 -11.22 -15.77 4.43
N TRP A 202 -9.94 -16.20 4.38
CA TRP A 202 -9.48 -17.52 3.94
C TRP A 202 -8.98 -18.42 5.04
#